data_3dcc0e5e04b50d7bc1b0dcbf84f361d6
#
_entry.id   3dcc0e5e04b50d7bc1b0dcbf84f361d6
#
_cell.length_a   1.000
_cell.length_b   1.000
_cell.length_c   1.000
_cell.angle_alpha   90.00
_cell.angle_beta   90.00
_cell.angle_gamma   90.00
#
_symmetry.space_group_name_H-M   'P 1'
#
loop_
_entity.id
_entity.type
_entity.pdbx_description
1 polymer ?
#
loop_
_entity_poly.entity_id
_entity_poly.type
_entity_poly.pdbx_seq_one_letter_code
_entity_poly.pdbx_strand_id
1 'polypeptide(L)'
;MKFNKIVHLFAVTLALSFTAVGCKKNLQKVTPLPGHGGVVGDERPTRIGDGNRTDNGTKPFDNNTPIVTPVTPTPPVITDQGIANPGNVSEWVPDAQQPFSGETVLFEFDKATVRSTEMPKIENVARGMKNFQGKGLRIAGHCDERGTEEYNRSLGERRALAVREHLVRLGVDYKMIDTISYGEDKPLDPGHDATAWSKNRRGEFILLTPPGAK
;
A
#
# COMPACT_ATOMS: atom_id res chain seq x y z
N MET A 1 -36.65 -51.09 -5.66
CA MET A 1 -37.58 -50.36 -4.77
C MET A 1 -37.53 -48.90 -5.20
N LYS A 2 -38.71 -48.27 -5.28
CA LYS A 2 -39.00 -47.13 -6.17
C LYS A 2 -38.52 -45.78 -5.66
N PHE A 3 -37.87 -45.00 -6.55
CA PHE A 3 -37.50 -43.59 -6.39
C PHE A 3 -38.72 -42.68 -6.39
N ASN A 4 -38.81 -41.76 -5.42
CA ASN A 4 -39.75 -40.64 -5.51
C ASN A 4 -38.96 -39.34 -5.75
N LYS A 5 -39.15 -38.81 -6.95
CA LYS A 5 -38.76 -37.45 -7.35
C LYS A 5 -39.88 -36.52 -6.93
N ILE A 6 -39.60 -35.56 -6.05
CA ILE A 6 -40.46 -34.40 -5.82
C ILE A 6 -39.72 -33.19 -6.36
N VAL A 7 -40.22 -32.71 -7.49
CA VAL A 7 -39.85 -31.44 -8.10
C VAL A 7 -40.82 -30.40 -7.60
N HIS A 8 -40.39 -29.48 -6.76
CA HIS A 8 -41.16 -28.28 -6.42
C HIS A 8 -40.76 -27.14 -7.35
N LEU A 9 -41.67 -26.86 -8.28
CA LEU A 9 -41.68 -25.73 -9.17
C LEU A 9 -42.27 -24.53 -8.44
N PHE A 10 -41.48 -23.57 -8.00
CA PHE A 10 -41.97 -22.27 -7.54
C PHE A 10 -41.78 -21.24 -8.65
N ALA A 11 -42.91 -20.94 -9.30
CA ALA A 11 -43.01 -19.77 -10.17
C ALA A 11 -43.27 -18.54 -9.30
N VAL A 12 -42.32 -17.62 -9.20
CA VAL A 12 -42.55 -16.31 -8.58
C VAL A 12 -42.62 -15.28 -9.71
N THR A 13 -43.85 -14.81 -9.95
CA THR A 13 -44.14 -13.67 -10.81
C THR A 13 -43.80 -12.39 -10.07
N LEU A 14 -42.74 -11.71 -10.50
CA LEU A 14 -42.34 -10.39 -9.99
C LEU A 14 -42.95 -9.29 -10.88
N ALA A 15 -43.90 -8.54 -10.32
CA ALA A 15 -44.50 -7.37 -10.95
C ALA A 15 -43.50 -6.21 -10.91
N LEU A 16 -43.12 -5.69 -12.08
CA LEU A 16 -42.30 -4.45 -12.20
C LEU A 16 -43.21 -3.24 -11.92
N SER A 17 -42.92 -2.54 -10.83
CA SER A 17 -43.45 -1.19 -10.59
C SER A 17 -42.33 -0.18 -10.91
N PHE A 18 -42.41 0.48 -12.06
CA PHE A 18 -41.56 1.61 -12.42
C PHE A 18 -42.09 2.86 -11.71
N THR A 19 -41.38 3.36 -10.71
CA THR A 19 -41.53 4.72 -10.21
C THR A 19 -40.37 5.56 -10.70
N ALA A 20 -40.64 6.44 -11.64
CA ALA A 20 -39.71 7.47 -12.11
C ALA A 20 -39.57 8.55 -11.02
N VAL A 21 -38.44 8.57 -10.32
CA VAL A 21 -38.07 9.69 -9.45
C VAL A 21 -37.13 10.60 -10.25
N GLY A 22 -37.64 11.77 -10.56
CA GLY A 22 -36.90 12.82 -11.29
C GLY A 22 -35.79 13.39 -10.44
N CYS A 23 -34.55 13.31 -10.93
CA CYS A 23 -33.40 13.99 -10.35
C CYS A 23 -33.50 15.50 -10.57
N LYS A 24 -33.77 16.27 -9.51
CA LYS A 24 -33.50 17.71 -9.46
C LYS A 24 -32.00 17.92 -9.34
N LYS A 25 -31.39 18.45 -10.40
CA LYS A 25 -30.01 18.98 -10.35
C LYS A 25 -29.96 20.20 -9.44
N ASN A 26 -29.36 20.08 -8.30
CA ASN A 26 -29.06 21.20 -7.41
C ASN A 26 -27.74 21.83 -7.85
N LEU A 27 -27.86 22.94 -8.60
CA LEU A 27 -26.74 23.80 -8.96
C LEU A 27 -26.33 24.58 -7.70
N GLN A 28 -25.31 24.13 -7.01
CA GLN A 28 -24.68 24.93 -5.94
C GLN A 28 -23.97 26.13 -6.57
N LYS A 29 -24.44 27.32 -6.19
CA LYS A 29 -23.80 28.59 -6.49
C LYS A 29 -22.36 28.58 -5.94
N VAL A 30 -21.41 28.71 -6.86
CA VAL A 30 -20.01 28.98 -6.55
C VAL A 30 -19.92 30.44 -6.09
N THR A 31 -19.60 30.66 -4.83
CA THR A 31 -19.25 31.98 -4.29
C THR A 31 -17.87 32.38 -4.79
N PRO A 32 -17.72 33.62 -5.38
CA PRO A 32 -16.41 34.11 -5.80
C PRO A 32 -15.54 34.42 -4.58
N LEU A 33 -14.28 33.97 -4.59
CA LEU A 33 -13.25 34.38 -3.64
C LEU A 33 -12.98 35.90 -3.77
N PRO A 34 -12.81 36.64 -2.66
CA PRO A 34 -12.43 38.04 -2.73
C PRO A 34 -11.02 38.17 -3.30
N GLY A 35 -10.92 39.00 -4.32
CA GLY A 35 -9.66 39.28 -5.02
C GLY A 35 -8.65 39.99 -4.09
N HIS A 36 -7.43 39.52 -4.11
CA HIS A 36 -6.28 40.30 -3.62
C HIS A 36 -5.92 41.31 -4.72
N GLY A 37 -6.26 42.57 -4.47
CA GLY A 37 -5.83 43.70 -5.29
C GLY A 37 -4.31 43.83 -5.20
N GLY A 38 -3.65 43.69 -6.35
CA GLY A 38 -2.26 44.04 -6.50
C GLY A 38 -2.08 45.55 -6.43
N VAL A 39 -1.23 46.01 -5.53
CA VAL A 39 -0.68 47.38 -5.56
C VAL A 39 0.74 47.22 -6.08
N VAL A 40 0.93 47.70 -7.31
CA VAL A 40 2.22 47.97 -7.89
C VAL A 40 2.71 49.28 -7.28
N GLY A 41 3.71 49.23 -6.43
CA GLY A 41 4.43 50.39 -5.89
C GLY A 41 5.93 50.17 -6.16
N ASP A 42 6.38 50.89 -7.17
CA ASP A 42 7.79 51.09 -7.49
C ASP A 42 8.35 52.17 -6.57
N GLU A 43 9.12 51.80 -5.55
CA GLU A 43 9.96 52.78 -4.83
C GLU A 43 11.30 52.17 -4.42
N ARG A 44 12.31 52.79 -4.98
CA ARG A 44 13.74 52.60 -4.79
C ARG A 44 14.15 52.96 -3.37
N PRO A 45 14.98 52.19 -2.64
CA PRO A 45 15.42 52.59 -1.28
C PRO A 45 16.53 53.63 -1.33
N THR A 46 16.25 54.79 -0.71
CA THR A 46 17.26 55.77 -0.34
C THR A 46 18.07 55.30 0.89
N ARG A 47 19.34 55.40 0.76
CA ARG A 47 20.39 55.24 1.76
C ARG A 47 20.37 56.40 2.74
N ILE A 48 20.37 56.16 4.04
CA ILE A 48 20.86 56.99 5.16
C ILE A 48 20.74 56.08 6.40
N GLY A 49 21.71 55.84 7.23
CA GLY A 49 22.70 56.54 7.92
C GLY A 49 23.01 55.79 9.21
N ASP A 50 24.22 55.81 9.61
CA ASP A 50 24.93 55.30 10.76
C ASP A 50 24.15 55.31 12.09
N GLY A 51 24.37 54.28 12.90
CA GLY A 51 23.97 54.29 14.30
C GLY A 51 24.16 52.99 15.06
N ASN A 52 25.31 52.83 15.66
CA ASN A 52 25.56 52.07 16.89
C ASN A 52 25.52 50.55 16.85
N ARG A 53 26.65 49.97 16.53
CA ARG A 53 26.99 48.54 16.65
C ARG A 53 27.44 48.26 18.07
N THR A 54 26.62 47.66 18.88
CA THR A 54 27.04 47.02 20.13
C THR A 54 27.52 45.61 19.79
N ASP A 55 28.85 45.41 19.94
CA ASP A 55 29.50 44.13 19.81
C ASP A 55 28.99 43.13 20.84
N ASN A 56 28.15 42.19 20.41
CA ASN A 56 27.98 40.96 21.14
C ASN A 56 28.82 39.88 20.47
N GLY A 57 29.88 39.50 21.17
CA GLY A 57 30.93 38.59 20.75
C GLY A 57 30.38 37.26 20.23
N THR A 58 30.45 37.14 18.93
CA THR A 58 30.35 35.83 18.26
C THR A 58 31.71 35.17 18.41
N LYS A 59 31.79 34.14 19.24
CA LYS A 59 32.97 33.26 19.31
C LYS A 59 33.14 32.61 17.94
N PRO A 60 34.40 32.52 17.45
CA PRO A 60 34.69 31.77 16.21
C PRO A 60 34.22 30.34 16.35
N PHE A 61 33.58 29.82 15.32
CA PHE A 61 33.24 28.39 15.24
C PHE A 61 34.56 27.61 15.29
N ASP A 62 34.71 26.82 16.35
CA ASP A 62 35.83 25.90 16.52
C ASP A 62 35.59 24.72 15.57
N ASN A 63 36.42 24.63 14.52
CA ASN A 63 36.37 23.59 13.49
C ASN A 63 36.85 22.22 14.00
N ASN A 64 36.89 22.01 15.32
CA ASN A 64 37.38 20.78 15.90
C ASN A 64 36.26 19.92 16.54
N THR A 65 35.00 20.16 16.19
CA THR A 65 33.93 19.25 16.54
C THR A 65 34.04 18.03 15.62
N PRO A 66 34.17 16.78 16.14
CA PRO A 66 34.14 15.61 15.29
C PRO A 66 32.78 15.56 14.59
N ILE A 67 32.81 15.52 13.26
CA ILE A 67 31.61 15.28 12.44
C ILE A 67 31.13 13.89 12.84
N VAL A 68 30.08 13.83 13.65
CA VAL A 68 29.36 12.61 13.90
C VAL A 68 28.59 12.32 12.61
N THR A 69 29.21 11.54 11.74
CA THR A 69 28.52 11.01 10.57
C THR A 69 27.30 10.22 11.07
N PRO A 70 26.09 10.46 10.52
CA PRO A 70 24.93 9.64 10.85
C PRO A 70 25.31 8.19 10.53
N VAL A 71 25.40 7.35 11.53
CA VAL A 71 25.51 5.89 11.34
C VAL A 71 24.21 5.42 10.70
N THR A 72 24.23 5.32 9.37
CA THR A 72 23.24 4.56 8.64
C THR A 72 23.22 3.17 9.28
N PRO A 73 22.09 2.69 9.82
CA PRO A 73 22.02 1.33 10.35
C PRO A 73 22.38 0.39 9.22
N THR A 74 23.55 -0.24 9.32
CA THR A 74 23.97 -1.29 8.41
C THR A 74 22.93 -2.40 8.52
N PRO A 75 22.26 -2.81 7.41
CA PRO A 75 21.37 -3.95 7.46
C PRO A 75 22.17 -5.16 7.99
N PRO A 76 21.57 -6.04 8.78
CA PRO A 76 22.26 -7.21 9.31
C PRO A 76 22.89 -7.98 8.16
N VAL A 77 24.18 -8.23 8.24
CA VAL A 77 24.90 -9.09 7.29
C VAL A 77 24.34 -10.50 7.50
N ILE A 78 23.44 -10.91 6.60
CA ILE A 78 22.92 -12.27 6.55
C ILE A 78 24.05 -13.11 5.97
N THR A 79 24.76 -13.85 6.83
CA THR A 79 25.74 -14.85 6.43
C THR A 79 25.01 -15.91 5.59
N ASP A 80 25.46 -16.06 4.35
CA ASP A 80 24.98 -17.04 3.39
C ASP A 80 25.33 -18.47 3.87
N GLN A 81 24.48 -19.02 4.73
CA GLN A 81 24.56 -20.40 5.18
C GLN A 81 23.84 -21.27 4.15
N GLY A 82 24.55 -21.63 3.07
CA GLY A 82 24.36 -22.90 2.35
C GLY A 82 22.97 -23.36 1.91
N ILE A 83 21.98 -22.48 1.78
CA ILE A 83 20.71 -22.83 1.15
C ILE A 83 20.91 -22.70 -0.35
N ALA A 84 20.73 -23.81 -1.07
CA ALA A 84 20.73 -23.81 -2.53
C ALA A 84 19.89 -22.63 -3.01
N ASN A 85 20.46 -21.79 -3.86
CA ASN A 85 19.77 -20.63 -4.41
C ASN A 85 18.45 -21.12 -5.02
N PRO A 86 17.27 -20.76 -4.49
CA PRO A 86 16.00 -21.36 -4.91
C PRO A 86 15.58 -20.97 -6.34
N GLY A 87 16.45 -20.29 -7.07
CA GLY A 87 16.12 -19.68 -8.36
C GLY A 87 15.39 -18.34 -8.16
N ASN A 88 14.93 -17.76 -9.25
CA ASN A 88 14.18 -16.51 -9.20
C ASN A 88 12.73 -16.79 -8.77
N VAL A 89 12.37 -16.45 -7.53
CA VAL A 89 11.02 -16.67 -6.98
C VAL A 89 9.93 -15.99 -7.81
N SER A 90 10.26 -14.96 -8.58
CA SER A 90 9.30 -14.30 -9.47
C SER A 90 8.78 -15.21 -10.59
N GLU A 91 9.52 -16.27 -10.94
CA GLU A 91 9.12 -17.26 -11.94
C GLU A 91 8.29 -18.42 -11.37
N TRP A 92 8.14 -18.47 -10.07
CA TRP A 92 7.39 -19.53 -9.40
C TRP A 92 5.89 -19.35 -9.62
N VAL A 93 5.18 -20.46 -9.61
CA VAL A 93 3.72 -20.47 -9.86
C VAL A 93 2.94 -20.45 -8.54
N PRO A 94 1.73 -19.87 -8.52
CA PRO A 94 0.85 -19.98 -7.37
C PRO A 94 0.61 -21.45 -6.99
N ASP A 95 0.75 -21.75 -5.70
CA ASP A 95 0.42 -23.07 -5.17
C ASP A 95 -1.08 -23.37 -5.29
N ALA A 96 -1.45 -24.62 -5.43
CA ALA A 96 -2.86 -25.02 -5.44
C ALA A 96 -3.55 -24.76 -4.10
N GLN A 97 -2.78 -24.80 -2.99
CA GLN A 97 -3.25 -24.44 -1.67
C GLN A 97 -2.84 -23.02 -1.36
N GLN A 98 -3.81 -22.18 -1.01
CA GLN A 98 -3.59 -20.79 -0.63
C GLN A 98 -3.99 -20.56 0.85
N PRO A 99 -3.18 -21.02 1.80
CA PRO A 99 -3.52 -21.01 3.23
C PRO A 99 -3.61 -19.58 3.79
N PHE A 100 -3.03 -18.62 3.10
CA PHE A 100 -2.99 -17.21 3.54
C PHE A 100 -4.04 -16.33 2.87
N SER A 101 -4.97 -16.88 2.10
CA SER A 101 -6.00 -16.11 1.39
C SER A 101 -6.91 -15.28 2.32
N GLY A 102 -7.04 -15.69 3.58
CA GLY A 102 -7.79 -14.93 4.61
C GLY A 102 -6.99 -13.82 5.30
N GLU A 103 -5.66 -13.80 5.11
CA GLU A 103 -4.76 -12.87 5.80
C GLU A 103 -4.48 -11.64 4.92
N THR A 104 -5.49 -10.79 4.73
CA THR A 104 -5.36 -9.60 3.89
C THR A 104 -5.02 -8.38 4.74
N VAL A 105 -3.94 -7.66 4.38
CA VAL A 105 -3.48 -6.42 5.02
C VAL A 105 -4.19 -5.24 4.38
N LEU A 106 -4.89 -4.41 5.16
CA LEU A 106 -5.61 -3.24 4.68
C LEU A 106 -4.81 -1.95 4.87
N PHE A 107 -4.94 -1.03 3.92
CA PHE A 107 -4.24 0.25 3.94
C PHE A 107 -5.20 1.44 3.98
N GLU A 108 -4.74 2.53 4.58
CA GLU A 108 -5.42 3.81 4.48
C GLU A 108 -5.30 4.39 3.06
N PHE A 109 -6.18 5.35 2.79
CA PHE A 109 -6.12 6.07 1.52
C PHE A 109 -4.76 6.75 1.35
N ASP A 110 -4.20 6.59 0.17
CA ASP A 110 -2.92 7.18 -0.24
C ASP A 110 -1.72 6.84 0.66
N LYS A 111 -1.79 5.75 1.44
CA LYS A 111 -0.70 5.31 2.31
C LYS A 111 -0.23 3.90 1.99
N ALA A 112 1.07 3.68 2.18
CA ALA A 112 1.70 2.36 2.13
C ALA A 112 2.17 1.88 3.52
N THR A 113 1.94 2.67 4.57
CA THR A 113 2.31 2.31 5.94
C THR A 113 1.38 1.23 6.47
N VAL A 114 1.95 0.14 6.97
CA VAL A 114 1.20 -0.93 7.63
C VAL A 114 0.76 -0.45 9.01
N ARG A 115 -0.54 -0.56 9.29
CA ARG A 115 -1.11 -0.20 10.61
C ARG A 115 -0.79 -1.27 11.64
N SER A 116 -0.68 -0.88 12.89
CA SER A 116 -0.46 -1.81 14.01
C SER A 116 -1.55 -2.87 14.12
N THR A 117 -2.79 -2.53 13.76
CA THR A 117 -3.93 -3.46 13.72
C THR A 117 -3.80 -4.57 12.68
N GLU A 118 -2.98 -4.38 11.66
CA GLU A 118 -2.74 -5.35 10.59
C GLU A 118 -1.53 -6.27 10.89
N MET A 119 -0.69 -5.91 11.86
CA MET A 119 0.50 -6.68 12.21
C MET A 119 0.23 -8.15 12.58
N PRO A 120 -0.83 -8.49 13.35
CA PRO A 120 -1.11 -9.89 13.67
C PRO A 120 -1.30 -10.79 12.45
N LYS A 121 -1.85 -10.26 11.35
CA LYS A 121 -2.02 -11.01 10.09
C LYS A 121 -0.65 -11.34 9.47
N ILE A 122 0.24 -10.36 9.43
CA ILE A 122 1.61 -10.55 8.91
C ILE A 122 2.37 -11.56 9.78
N GLU A 123 2.21 -11.50 11.11
CA GLU A 123 2.81 -12.46 12.03
C GLU A 123 2.28 -13.88 11.83
N ASN A 124 0.96 -14.04 11.55
CA ASN A 124 0.36 -15.32 11.22
C ASN A 124 0.96 -15.90 9.95
N VAL A 125 1.12 -15.08 8.90
CA VAL A 125 1.78 -15.49 7.65
C VAL A 125 3.23 -15.88 7.90
N ALA A 126 4.01 -15.06 8.61
CA ALA A 126 5.41 -15.38 8.93
C ALA A 126 5.55 -16.71 9.70
N ARG A 127 4.65 -16.94 10.66
CA ARG A 127 4.60 -18.20 11.41
C ARG A 127 4.21 -19.38 10.53
N GLY A 128 3.22 -19.18 9.66
CA GLY A 128 2.74 -20.19 8.72
C GLY A 128 3.81 -20.60 7.71
N MET A 129 4.62 -19.66 7.22
CA MET A 129 5.70 -19.93 6.25
C MET A 129 6.72 -20.97 6.77
N LYS A 130 6.88 -21.13 8.07
CA LYS A 130 7.76 -22.16 8.65
C LYS A 130 7.31 -23.58 8.31
N ASN A 131 6.02 -23.78 8.01
CA ASN A 131 5.45 -25.07 7.63
C ASN A 131 5.57 -25.33 6.12
N PHE A 132 5.96 -24.34 5.32
CA PHE A 132 6.06 -24.40 3.88
C PHE A 132 7.51 -24.24 3.39
N GLN A 133 8.40 -25.06 3.94
CA GLN A 133 9.82 -25.04 3.54
C GLN A 133 9.98 -25.33 2.05
N GLY A 134 10.84 -24.56 1.39
CA GLY A 134 11.06 -24.66 -0.05
C GLY A 134 9.97 -24.03 -0.92
N LYS A 135 8.96 -23.38 -0.32
CA LYS A 135 7.97 -22.58 -1.02
C LYS A 135 8.24 -21.10 -0.85
N GLY A 136 7.86 -20.30 -1.85
CA GLY A 136 7.95 -18.84 -1.83
C GLY A 136 6.64 -18.18 -1.45
N LEU A 137 6.70 -16.88 -1.26
CA LEU A 137 5.54 -16.05 -0.97
C LEU A 137 5.56 -14.84 -1.90
N ARG A 138 4.48 -14.61 -2.64
CA ARG A 138 4.27 -13.37 -3.38
C ARG A 138 3.34 -12.46 -2.61
N ILE A 139 3.72 -11.20 -2.50
CA ILE A 139 2.88 -10.16 -1.91
C ILE A 139 2.34 -9.32 -3.04
N ALA A 140 1.02 -9.30 -3.20
CA ALA A 140 0.34 -8.52 -4.22
C ALA A 140 -0.24 -7.25 -3.61
N GLY A 141 0.20 -6.08 -4.09
CA GLY A 141 -0.29 -4.78 -3.67
C GLY A 141 -1.38 -4.25 -4.59
N HIS A 142 -2.46 -3.74 -3.97
CA HIS A 142 -3.64 -3.24 -4.65
C HIS A 142 -4.02 -1.84 -4.17
N CYS A 143 -4.66 -1.08 -5.04
CA CYS A 143 -5.21 0.23 -4.77
C CYS A 143 -6.72 0.27 -5.06
N ASP A 144 -7.37 1.34 -4.61
CA ASP A 144 -8.69 1.70 -5.12
C ASP A 144 -8.54 2.45 -6.45
N GLU A 145 -9.65 2.65 -7.16
CA GLU A 145 -9.71 3.24 -8.50
C GLU A 145 -9.35 4.73 -8.59
N ARG A 146 -9.09 5.39 -7.47
CA ARG A 146 -8.82 6.83 -7.43
C ARG A 146 -7.35 7.12 -7.68
N GLY A 147 -7.08 7.96 -8.70
CA GLY A 147 -5.74 8.32 -9.12
C GLY A 147 -5.46 7.95 -10.57
N THR A 148 -4.19 7.97 -10.97
CA THR A 148 -3.77 7.46 -12.28
C THR A 148 -3.27 6.01 -12.13
N GLU A 149 -3.35 5.25 -13.22
CA GLU A 149 -2.87 3.86 -13.26
C GLU A 149 -1.41 3.78 -12.80
N GLU A 150 -0.54 4.66 -13.31
CA GLU A 150 0.88 4.66 -12.98
C GLU A 150 1.11 4.97 -11.49
N TYR A 151 0.36 5.93 -10.95
CA TYR A 151 0.42 6.25 -9.53
C TYR A 151 -0.02 5.07 -8.68
N ASN A 152 -1.16 4.44 -9.01
CA ASN A 152 -1.70 3.31 -8.28
C ASN A 152 -0.80 2.07 -8.40
N ARG A 153 -0.18 1.85 -9.55
CA ARG A 153 0.81 0.79 -9.72
C ARG A 153 2.04 1.01 -8.81
N SER A 154 2.54 2.22 -8.77
CA SER A 154 3.65 2.60 -7.86
C SER A 154 3.25 2.53 -6.38
N LEU A 155 2.03 2.93 -6.02
CA LEU A 155 1.54 2.85 -4.63
C LEU A 155 1.33 1.40 -4.19
N GLY A 156 0.79 0.55 -5.07
CA GLY A 156 0.65 -0.88 -4.83
C GLY A 156 1.99 -1.56 -4.58
N GLU A 157 3.02 -1.21 -5.36
CA GLU A 157 4.38 -1.74 -5.13
C GLU A 157 4.92 -1.30 -3.75
N ARG A 158 4.80 -0.02 -3.38
CA ARG A 158 5.21 0.45 -2.05
C ARG A 158 4.49 -0.28 -0.91
N ARG A 159 3.21 -0.65 -1.09
CA ARG A 159 2.45 -1.45 -0.12
C ARG A 159 2.99 -2.86 0.01
N ALA A 160 3.26 -3.52 -1.11
CA ALA A 160 3.84 -4.86 -1.12
C ALA A 160 5.23 -4.87 -0.46
N LEU A 161 6.08 -3.88 -0.78
CA LEU A 161 7.41 -3.71 -0.17
C LEU A 161 7.33 -3.50 1.35
N ALA A 162 6.40 -2.67 1.82
CA ALA A 162 6.24 -2.43 3.25
C ALA A 162 5.85 -3.71 4.01
N VAL A 163 4.96 -4.54 3.44
CA VAL A 163 4.61 -5.84 4.03
C VAL A 163 5.80 -6.80 4.00
N ARG A 164 6.56 -6.84 2.89
CA ARG A 164 7.79 -7.65 2.78
C ARG A 164 8.79 -7.32 3.88
N GLU A 165 9.03 -6.04 4.13
CA GLU A 165 9.94 -5.61 5.18
C GLU A 165 9.53 -6.13 6.57
N HIS A 166 8.24 -6.15 6.87
CA HIS A 166 7.73 -6.71 8.12
C HIS A 166 7.97 -8.22 8.20
N LEU A 167 7.71 -8.98 7.13
CA LEU A 167 7.96 -10.41 7.07
C LEU A 167 9.44 -10.76 7.26
N VAL A 168 10.33 -10.01 6.62
CA VAL A 168 11.79 -10.19 6.77
C VAL A 168 12.23 -9.94 8.22
N ARG A 169 11.71 -8.89 8.87
CA ARG A 169 11.96 -8.64 10.30
C ARG A 169 11.46 -9.77 11.21
N LEU A 170 10.42 -10.49 10.79
CA LEU A 170 9.88 -11.67 11.48
C LEU A 170 10.61 -12.98 11.13
N GLY A 171 11.68 -12.88 10.32
CA GLY A 171 12.59 -14.00 10.00
C GLY A 171 12.21 -14.81 8.77
N VAL A 172 11.33 -14.29 7.90
CA VAL A 172 11.11 -14.90 6.56
C VAL A 172 12.27 -14.48 5.66
N ASP A 173 12.89 -15.44 4.97
CA ASP A 173 14.00 -15.15 4.05
C ASP A 173 13.52 -14.26 2.89
N TYR A 174 14.18 -13.11 2.70
CA TYR A 174 13.85 -12.16 1.64
C TYR A 174 13.94 -12.77 0.23
N LYS A 175 14.82 -13.77 0.05
CA LYS A 175 14.98 -14.51 -1.23
C LYS A 175 13.76 -15.33 -1.59
N MET A 176 12.94 -15.66 -0.60
CA MET A 176 11.70 -16.42 -0.78
C MET A 176 10.46 -15.52 -0.94
N ILE A 177 10.65 -14.20 -0.94
CA ILE A 177 9.53 -13.25 -1.05
C ILE A 177 9.64 -12.47 -2.37
N ASP A 178 8.61 -12.57 -3.18
CA ASP A 178 8.39 -11.76 -4.39
C ASP A 178 7.33 -10.69 -4.14
N THR A 179 7.39 -9.58 -4.86
CA THR A 179 6.39 -8.52 -4.80
C THR A 179 5.84 -8.23 -6.19
N ILE A 180 4.55 -7.96 -6.26
CA ILE A 180 3.87 -7.53 -7.48
C ILE A 180 2.85 -6.44 -7.14
N SER A 181 2.71 -5.47 -8.01
CA SER A 181 1.63 -4.50 -7.94
C SER A 181 0.62 -4.73 -9.05
N TYR A 182 -0.63 -4.81 -8.67
CA TYR A 182 -1.76 -4.78 -9.59
C TYR A 182 -2.40 -3.38 -9.68
N GLY A 183 -1.91 -2.41 -8.88
CA GLY A 183 -2.55 -1.10 -8.86
C GLY A 183 -4.05 -1.23 -8.58
N GLU A 184 -4.87 -0.66 -9.47
CA GLU A 184 -6.34 -0.73 -9.42
C GLU A 184 -6.93 -1.86 -10.29
N ASP A 185 -6.12 -2.57 -11.09
CA ASP A 185 -6.58 -3.50 -12.13
C ASP A 185 -7.35 -4.72 -11.60
N LYS A 186 -7.18 -5.07 -10.33
CA LYS A 186 -7.82 -6.24 -9.70
C LYS A 186 -8.59 -5.84 -8.45
N PRO A 187 -9.73 -5.17 -8.60
CA PRO A 187 -10.57 -4.83 -7.46
C PRO A 187 -11.15 -6.09 -6.82
N LEU A 188 -11.18 -6.12 -5.48
CA LEU A 188 -11.89 -7.15 -4.71
C LEU A 188 -13.40 -6.86 -4.69
N ASP A 189 -13.75 -5.59 -4.60
CA ASP A 189 -15.12 -5.11 -4.63
C ASP A 189 -15.26 -4.09 -5.78
N PRO A 190 -16.10 -4.37 -6.80
CA PRO A 190 -16.25 -3.50 -7.96
C PRO A 190 -17.09 -2.25 -7.68
N GLY A 191 -17.57 -2.04 -6.45
CA GLY A 191 -18.32 -0.85 -6.08
C GLY A 191 -17.46 0.42 -6.10
N HIS A 192 -18.13 1.57 -6.29
CA HIS A 192 -17.51 2.90 -6.39
C HIS A 192 -17.79 3.74 -5.15
N ASP A 193 -17.79 3.14 -3.97
CA ASP A 193 -18.04 3.80 -2.69
C ASP A 193 -16.89 3.60 -1.69
N ALA A 194 -16.96 4.29 -0.57
CA ALA A 194 -15.94 4.24 0.47
C ALA A 194 -15.72 2.82 1.04
N THR A 195 -16.77 1.99 1.04
CA THR A 195 -16.71 0.61 1.53
C THR A 195 -15.92 -0.26 0.56
N ALA A 196 -16.25 -0.21 -0.73
CA ALA A 196 -15.53 -0.92 -1.78
C ALA A 196 -14.07 -0.48 -1.85
N TRP A 197 -13.81 0.83 -1.85
CA TRP A 197 -12.45 1.36 -1.86
C TRP A 197 -11.62 0.89 -0.68
N SER A 198 -12.21 0.81 0.52
CA SER A 198 -11.49 0.33 1.71
C SER A 198 -11.05 -1.13 1.59
N LYS A 199 -11.83 -1.98 0.94
CA LYS A 199 -11.49 -3.39 0.66
C LYS A 199 -10.44 -3.51 -0.44
N ASN A 200 -10.50 -2.62 -1.45
CA ASN A 200 -9.57 -2.64 -2.58
C ASN A 200 -8.15 -2.19 -2.19
N ARG A 201 -8.00 -1.30 -1.20
CA ARG A 201 -6.69 -0.89 -0.67
C ARG A 201 -6.09 -1.99 0.21
N ARG A 202 -5.45 -2.97 -0.39
CA ARG A 202 -5.00 -4.17 0.33
C ARG A 202 -3.66 -4.71 -0.16
N GLY A 203 -3.06 -5.57 0.66
CA GLY A 203 -1.97 -6.47 0.32
C GLY A 203 -2.42 -7.91 0.52
N GLU A 204 -2.25 -8.74 -0.49
CA GLU A 204 -2.58 -10.17 -0.47
C GLU A 204 -1.32 -11.03 -0.41
N PHE A 205 -1.46 -12.22 0.15
CA PHE A 205 -0.39 -13.20 0.24
C PHE A 205 -0.71 -14.41 -0.64
N ILE A 206 0.20 -14.74 -1.55
CA ILE A 206 0.07 -15.84 -2.49
C ILE A 206 1.24 -16.79 -2.27
N LEU A 207 0.95 -18.00 -1.80
CA LEU A 207 1.96 -19.04 -1.68
C LEU A 207 2.43 -19.47 -3.06
N LEU A 208 3.74 -19.63 -3.24
CA LEU A 208 4.36 -20.01 -4.50
C LEU A 208 5.07 -21.35 -4.38
N THR A 209 5.01 -22.13 -5.46
CA THR A 209 5.73 -23.39 -5.61
C THR A 209 6.76 -23.26 -6.71
N PRO A 210 7.99 -23.80 -6.55
CA PRO A 210 8.99 -23.84 -7.60
C PRO A 210 8.46 -24.56 -8.84
N PRO A 211 8.82 -24.12 -10.07
CA PRO A 211 8.43 -24.81 -11.28
C PRO A 211 8.96 -26.24 -11.27
N GLY A 212 8.07 -27.20 -11.59
CA GLY A 212 8.43 -28.63 -11.63
C GLY A 212 8.37 -29.39 -10.30
N ALA A 213 8.07 -28.75 -9.19
CA ALA A 213 7.75 -29.44 -7.94
C ALA A 213 6.37 -30.11 -8.07
N LYS A 214 6.34 -31.44 -7.86
CA LYS A 214 5.12 -32.29 -7.86
C LYS A 214 4.70 -32.57 -6.42
#